data_d0fdbc613a33ec35768a1fb7e430b35e
#
_entry.id   d0fdbc613a33ec35768a1fb7e430b35e
#
_cell.length_a   1.000
_cell.length_b   1.000
_cell.length_c   1.000
_cell.angle_alpha   90.00
_cell.angle_beta   90.00
_cell.angle_gamma   90.00
#
_symmetry.space_group_name_H-M   'P 1'
#
loop_
_entity.id
_entity.type
_entity.pdbx_description
1 polymer ?
#
loop_
_entity_poly.entity_id
_entity_poly.type
_entity_poly.pdbx_seq_one_letter_code
_entity_poly.pdbx_strand_id
1 'polypeptide(L)'
;IYADTSMCEGVSKKEAHDRFKKNLYLKLQGDTGKNLPWGYLTGVRPSKIAYSMLEAGNSDEEIMSEFEERHFVSHDKAELAMQVAKTEKKILEDIDYTNGYSIYIGIPFCPTTCLYCSFTSYSLAANRSKVDLYLDALVKEMRFVADRMKGRRLDTVYFGGGTPTTLEPEQLDRLLN
;
A
#
# COMPACT_ATOMS: atom_id res chain seq x y z
N ILE A 1 -27.71 19.49 -3.50
CA ILE A 1 -26.42 19.96 -2.94
C ILE A 1 -25.76 20.76 -4.04
N TYR A 2 -25.88 22.10 -3.98
CA TYR A 2 -25.16 22.97 -4.91
C TYR A 2 -23.72 23.07 -4.39
N ALA A 3 -22.76 22.50 -5.14
CA ALA A 3 -21.35 22.76 -4.88
C ALA A 3 -21.09 24.24 -5.32
N ASP A 4 -20.71 25.06 -4.37
CA ASP A 4 -20.24 26.41 -4.69
C ASP A 4 -18.88 26.27 -5.40
N THR A 5 -18.89 26.48 -6.71
CA THR A 5 -17.69 26.36 -7.57
C THR A 5 -16.68 27.47 -7.31
N SER A 6 -17.08 28.58 -6.64
CA SER A 6 -16.17 29.69 -6.29
C SER A 6 -15.05 29.26 -5.33
N MET A 7 -15.24 28.17 -4.59
CA MET A 7 -14.23 27.60 -3.69
C MET A 7 -13.04 26.95 -4.39
N CYS A 8 -13.08 26.76 -5.71
CA CYS A 8 -12.08 26.06 -6.50
C CYS A 8 -11.22 26.98 -7.38
N GLU A 9 -11.52 28.28 -7.42
CA GLU A 9 -10.73 29.23 -8.22
C GLU A 9 -9.34 29.44 -7.62
N GLY A 10 -8.29 29.24 -8.41
CA GLY A 10 -6.91 29.48 -8.03
C GLY A 10 -6.24 28.36 -7.20
N VAL A 11 -6.92 27.24 -6.94
CA VAL A 11 -6.34 26.11 -6.19
C VAL A 11 -6.10 24.89 -7.07
N SER A 12 -5.15 24.04 -6.68
CA SER A 12 -4.90 22.80 -7.39
C SER A 12 -6.10 21.83 -7.29
N LYS A 13 -6.25 20.93 -8.27
CA LYS A 13 -7.30 19.91 -8.25
C LYS A 13 -7.30 19.07 -6.96
N LYS A 14 -6.11 18.81 -6.40
CA LYS A 14 -5.95 18.07 -5.15
C LYS A 14 -6.52 18.85 -3.96
N GLU A 15 -6.19 20.12 -3.86
CA GLU A 15 -6.70 21.00 -2.79
C GLU A 15 -8.20 21.23 -2.88
N ALA A 16 -8.73 21.44 -4.09
CA ALA A 16 -10.17 21.56 -4.31
C ALA A 16 -10.91 20.29 -3.83
N HIS A 17 -10.39 19.12 -4.16
CA HIS A 17 -10.94 17.82 -3.72
C HIS A 17 -10.88 17.65 -2.20
N ASP A 18 -9.78 18.05 -1.57
CA ASP A 18 -9.62 17.98 -0.11
C ASP A 18 -10.58 18.92 0.61
N ARG A 19 -10.70 20.17 0.16
CA ARG A 19 -11.67 21.16 0.67
C ARG A 19 -13.11 20.66 0.53
N PHE A 20 -13.46 20.07 -0.61
CA PHE A 20 -14.78 19.49 -0.82
C PHE A 20 -15.09 18.37 0.19
N LYS A 21 -14.16 17.41 0.36
CA LYS A 21 -14.33 16.33 1.35
C LYS A 21 -14.48 16.84 2.77
N LYS A 22 -13.65 17.80 3.16
CA LYS A 22 -13.71 18.44 4.47
C LYS A 22 -15.07 19.09 4.71
N ASN A 23 -15.54 19.91 3.77
CA ASN A 23 -16.82 20.60 3.90
C ASN A 23 -18.02 19.64 3.93
N LEU A 24 -17.98 18.59 3.10
CA LEU A 24 -19.00 17.53 3.11
C LEU A 24 -19.03 16.81 4.46
N TYR A 25 -17.88 16.47 5.00
CA TYR A 25 -17.77 15.83 6.32
C TYR A 25 -18.37 16.71 7.42
N LEU A 26 -17.97 17.98 7.50
CA LEU A 26 -18.47 18.92 8.50
C LEU A 26 -19.99 19.10 8.42
N LYS A 27 -20.53 19.19 7.20
CA LYS A 27 -21.98 19.27 7.01
C LYS A 27 -22.70 18.02 7.49
N LEU A 28 -22.23 16.84 7.09
CA LEU A 28 -22.82 15.58 7.53
C LEU A 28 -22.67 15.35 9.03
N GLN A 29 -21.56 15.76 9.63
CA GLN A 29 -21.35 15.74 11.08
C GLN A 29 -22.37 16.64 11.78
N GLY A 30 -22.60 17.87 11.29
CA GLY A 30 -23.60 18.79 11.84
C GLY A 30 -25.04 18.25 11.72
N ASP A 31 -25.37 17.64 10.56
CA ASP A 31 -26.71 17.12 10.29
C ASP A 31 -27.01 15.82 11.08
N THR A 32 -26.00 15.01 11.37
CA THR A 32 -26.18 13.68 11.99
C THR A 32 -25.73 13.59 13.44
N GLY A 33 -24.93 14.54 13.92
CA GLY A 33 -24.27 14.52 15.21
C GLY A 33 -23.21 13.41 15.37
N LYS A 34 -22.79 12.75 14.26
CA LYS A 34 -21.85 11.65 14.30
C LYS A 34 -20.43 12.09 13.96
N ASN A 35 -19.48 11.67 14.79
CA ASN A 35 -18.05 11.79 14.53
C ASN A 35 -17.52 10.44 14.01
N LEU A 36 -16.82 10.46 12.88
CA LEU A 36 -16.15 9.27 12.38
C LEU A 36 -14.75 9.17 12.98
N PRO A 37 -14.32 7.97 13.44
CA PRO A 37 -13.00 7.82 14.08
C PRO A 37 -11.81 8.27 13.22
N TRP A 38 -11.93 8.14 11.89
CA TRP A 38 -10.91 8.58 10.93
C TRP A 38 -11.23 9.95 10.27
N GLY A 39 -12.18 10.71 10.84
CA GLY A 39 -12.58 11.99 10.28
C GLY A 39 -13.01 11.89 8.82
N TYR A 40 -12.51 12.81 7.97
CA TYR A 40 -12.78 12.76 6.53
C TYR A 40 -11.67 12.06 5.72
N LEU A 41 -10.70 11.42 6.37
CA LEU A 41 -9.69 10.67 5.67
C LEU A 41 -10.31 9.54 4.85
N THR A 42 -9.91 9.46 3.59
CA THR A 42 -10.29 8.38 2.67
C THR A 42 -9.02 7.67 2.20
N GLY A 43 -8.98 6.39 2.34
CA GLY A 43 -7.82 5.57 1.97
C GLY A 43 -7.63 4.42 2.93
N VAL A 44 -6.77 3.50 2.54
CA VAL A 44 -6.54 2.25 3.28
C VAL A 44 -5.31 2.31 4.20
N ARG A 45 -4.53 3.39 4.16
CA ARG A 45 -3.26 3.49 4.90
C ARG A 45 -3.07 4.90 5.48
N PRO A 46 -3.78 5.25 6.55
CA PRO A 46 -3.61 6.54 7.23
C PRO A 46 -2.19 6.75 7.78
N SER A 47 -1.53 5.69 8.25
CA SER A 47 -0.15 5.72 8.75
C SER A 47 0.85 6.32 7.76
N LYS A 48 0.55 6.32 6.45
CA LYS A 48 1.42 6.94 5.44
C LYS A 48 1.57 8.46 5.64
N ILE A 49 0.56 9.14 6.17
CA ILE A 49 0.63 10.58 6.49
C ILE A 49 1.64 10.76 7.62
N ALA A 50 1.47 10.04 8.74
CA ALA A 50 2.39 10.09 9.87
C ALA A 50 3.82 9.70 9.46
N TYR A 51 3.97 8.65 8.65
CA TYR A 51 5.28 8.22 8.16
C TYR A 51 5.99 9.32 7.37
N SER A 52 5.30 9.96 6.42
CA SER A 52 5.89 11.05 5.63
C SER A 52 6.26 12.26 6.47
N MET A 53 5.47 12.56 7.52
CA MET A 53 5.79 13.64 8.45
C MET A 53 7.00 13.30 9.34
N LEU A 54 7.11 12.05 9.81
CA LEU A 54 8.29 11.57 10.54
C LEU A 54 9.57 11.62 9.68
N GLU A 55 9.46 11.34 8.39
CA GLU A 55 10.60 11.47 7.45
C GLU A 55 11.00 12.94 7.23
N ALA A 56 10.01 13.84 7.24
CA ALA A 56 10.24 15.27 7.14
C ALA A 56 10.77 15.91 8.44
N GLY A 57 10.87 15.13 9.54
CA GLY A 57 11.40 15.60 10.83
C GLY A 57 10.38 16.30 11.73
N ASN A 58 9.07 16.16 11.44
CA ASN A 58 8.02 16.73 12.28
C ASN A 58 7.98 16.05 13.67
N SER A 59 7.57 16.83 14.67
CA SER A 59 7.38 16.33 16.04
C SER A 59 6.11 15.49 16.18
N ASP A 60 6.03 14.73 17.26
CA ASP A 60 4.82 13.94 17.57
C ASP A 60 3.59 14.84 17.72
N GLU A 61 3.74 16.02 18.34
CA GLU A 61 2.68 17.00 18.50
C GLU A 61 2.18 17.54 17.17
N GLU A 62 3.08 17.83 16.23
CA GLU A 62 2.72 18.29 14.89
C GLU A 62 1.95 17.21 14.11
N ILE A 63 2.35 15.95 14.25
CA ILE A 63 1.66 14.81 13.62
C ILE A 63 0.28 14.64 14.23
N MET A 64 0.15 14.71 15.55
CA MET A 64 -1.16 14.61 16.22
C MET A 64 -2.09 15.76 15.79
N SER A 65 -1.60 17.00 15.76
CA SER A 65 -2.37 18.16 15.29
C SER A 65 -2.83 18.00 13.84
N GLU A 66 -1.99 17.50 12.94
CA GLU A 66 -2.37 17.22 11.54
C GLU A 66 -3.55 16.24 11.46
N PHE A 67 -3.55 15.19 12.29
CA PHE A 67 -4.65 14.23 12.31
C PHE A 67 -5.91 14.79 12.97
N GLU A 68 -5.80 15.39 14.13
CA GLU A 68 -6.94 15.79 14.95
C GLU A 68 -7.60 17.08 14.42
N GLU A 69 -6.81 18.12 14.19
CA GLU A 69 -7.33 19.45 13.86
C GLU A 69 -7.62 19.59 12.36
N ARG A 70 -6.73 19.03 11.52
CA ARG A 70 -6.92 19.15 10.08
C ARG A 70 -7.86 18.11 9.51
N HIS A 71 -7.70 16.83 9.95
CA HIS A 71 -8.44 15.71 9.40
C HIS A 71 -9.61 15.24 10.26
N PHE A 72 -9.80 15.79 11.45
CA PHE A 72 -10.85 15.43 12.42
C PHE A 72 -10.81 13.96 12.84
N VAL A 73 -9.63 13.39 12.88
CA VAL A 73 -9.38 12.02 13.34
C VAL A 73 -9.45 12.00 14.87
N SER A 74 -10.03 10.97 15.45
CA SER A 74 -10.06 10.81 16.91
C SER A 74 -8.66 10.58 17.46
N HIS A 75 -8.42 11.00 18.70
CA HIS A 75 -7.12 10.90 19.36
C HIS A 75 -6.54 9.48 19.33
N ASP A 76 -7.34 8.48 19.69
CA ASP A 76 -6.93 7.08 19.70
C ASP A 76 -6.49 6.56 18.31
N LYS A 77 -7.12 7.07 17.23
CA LYS A 77 -6.76 6.71 15.86
C LYS A 77 -5.55 7.47 15.34
N ALA A 78 -5.38 8.71 15.74
CA ALA A 78 -4.19 9.49 15.46
C ALA A 78 -2.96 8.85 16.11
N GLU A 79 -3.08 8.50 17.40
CA GLU A 79 -2.03 7.80 18.14
C GLU A 79 -1.69 6.45 17.51
N LEU A 80 -2.70 5.65 17.14
CA LEU A 80 -2.50 4.36 16.45
C LEU A 80 -1.74 4.56 15.13
N ALA A 81 -2.15 5.54 14.31
CA ALA A 81 -1.47 5.82 13.03
C ALA A 81 -0.01 6.22 13.23
N MET A 82 0.28 7.02 14.26
CA MET A 82 1.64 7.42 14.61
C MET A 82 2.48 6.24 15.11
N GLN A 83 1.93 5.39 15.99
CA GLN A 83 2.63 4.20 16.47
C GLN A 83 2.97 3.23 15.34
N VAL A 84 2.02 3.01 14.43
CA VAL A 84 2.25 2.18 13.24
C VAL A 84 3.36 2.78 12.38
N ALA A 85 3.33 4.11 12.12
CA ALA A 85 4.34 4.77 11.31
C ALA A 85 5.75 4.69 11.93
N LYS A 86 5.87 4.85 13.27
CA LYS A 86 7.15 4.69 13.99
C LYS A 86 7.67 3.27 13.88
N THR A 87 6.80 2.28 14.00
CA THR A 87 7.16 0.87 13.86
C THR A 87 7.60 0.56 12.43
N GLU A 88 6.84 1.03 11.43
CA GLU A 88 7.20 0.90 10.02
C GLU A 88 8.57 1.53 9.74
N LYS A 89 8.82 2.76 10.24
CA LYS A 89 10.09 3.45 10.05
C LYS A 89 11.26 2.65 10.59
N LYS A 90 11.11 2.05 11.78
CA LYS A 90 12.13 1.20 12.38
C LYS A 90 12.38 -0.09 11.58
N ILE A 91 11.31 -0.74 11.10
CA ILE A 91 11.43 -1.99 10.32
C ILE A 91 12.08 -1.71 8.96
N LEU A 92 11.77 -0.55 8.36
CA LEU A 92 12.22 -0.17 7.02
C LEU A 92 13.57 0.57 7.02
N GLU A 93 14.18 0.77 8.20
CA GLU A 93 15.45 1.49 8.35
C GLU A 93 16.59 0.89 7.52
N ASP A 94 16.61 -0.44 7.36
CA ASP A 94 17.63 -1.17 6.61
C ASP A 94 17.39 -1.19 5.08
N ILE A 95 16.27 -0.65 4.60
CA ILE A 95 15.96 -0.65 3.18
C ILE A 95 16.63 0.54 2.49
N ASP A 96 17.47 0.26 1.51
CA ASP A 96 18.11 1.30 0.69
C ASP A 96 17.22 1.72 -0.48
N TYR A 97 16.34 2.69 -0.24
CA TYR A 97 15.42 3.23 -1.26
C TYR A 97 16.13 3.93 -2.43
N THR A 98 17.40 4.28 -2.29
CA THR A 98 18.17 5.00 -3.31
C THR A 98 18.94 4.07 -4.22
N ASN A 99 19.64 3.08 -3.66
CA ASN A 99 20.53 2.20 -4.38
C ASN A 99 20.10 0.73 -4.36
N GLY A 100 19.18 0.37 -3.46
CA GLY A 100 18.62 -0.96 -3.39
C GLY A 100 17.49 -1.21 -4.38
N TYR A 101 16.99 -2.42 -4.40
CA TYR A 101 15.79 -2.80 -5.14
C TYR A 101 15.05 -3.95 -4.43
N SER A 102 13.78 -4.07 -4.74
CA SER A 102 12.92 -5.15 -4.25
C SER A 102 12.30 -5.90 -5.42
N ILE A 103 12.09 -7.19 -5.25
CA ILE A 103 11.46 -8.04 -6.28
C ILE A 103 10.12 -8.54 -5.77
N TYR A 104 9.10 -8.38 -6.59
CA TYR A 104 7.80 -9.04 -6.46
C TYR A 104 7.72 -10.19 -7.45
N ILE A 105 7.55 -11.42 -6.94
CA ILE A 105 7.40 -12.63 -7.75
C ILE A 105 5.93 -13.04 -7.71
N GLY A 106 5.23 -12.89 -8.84
CA GLY A 106 3.82 -13.24 -8.95
C GLY A 106 3.61 -14.69 -9.34
N ILE A 107 2.91 -15.48 -8.52
CA ILE A 107 2.49 -16.84 -8.86
C ILE A 107 0.99 -16.84 -9.13
N PRO A 108 0.55 -16.90 -10.41
CA PRO A 108 -0.84 -16.67 -10.77
C PRO A 108 -1.72 -17.91 -10.61
N PHE A 109 -1.22 -19.00 -10.04
CA PHE A 109 -1.96 -20.24 -9.89
C PHE A 109 -2.67 -20.31 -8.54
N CYS A 110 -3.92 -20.80 -8.54
CA CYS A 110 -4.72 -21.01 -7.33
C CYS A 110 -5.38 -22.39 -7.36
N PRO A 111 -5.53 -23.06 -6.20
CA PRO A 111 -6.28 -24.31 -6.11
C PRO A 111 -7.74 -24.08 -6.44
N THR A 112 -8.30 -22.97 -5.96
CA THR A 112 -9.69 -22.53 -6.14
C THR A 112 -9.72 -21.01 -6.34
N THR A 113 -10.80 -20.49 -6.95
CA THR A 113 -11.00 -19.05 -7.07
C THR A 113 -11.85 -18.56 -5.89
N CYS A 114 -11.32 -17.63 -5.11
CA CYS A 114 -12.06 -16.99 -4.02
C CYS A 114 -13.18 -16.10 -4.58
N LEU A 115 -14.35 -16.11 -3.94
CA LEU A 115 -15.53 -15.36 -4.39
C LEU A 115 -15.27 -13.84 -4.55
N TYR A 116 -14.40 -13.29 -3.74
CA TYR A 116 -14.05 -11.85 -3.71
C TYR A 116 -12.76 -11.51 -4.47
N CYS A 117 -12.13 -12.47 -5.16
CA CYS A 117 -10.82 -12.26 -5.76
C CYS A 117 -10.93 -11.43 -7.03
N SER A 118 -10.16 -10.33 -7.08
CA SER A 118 -10.00 -9.46 -8.24
C SER A 118 -8.65 -9.63 -8.94
N PHE A 119 -7.76 -10.48 -8.41
CA PHE A 119 -6.47 -10.73 -9.03
C PHE A 119 -6.57 -11.67 -10.22
N THR A 120 -5.62 -11.53 -11.15
CA THR A 120 -5.44 -12.52 -12.22
C THR A 120 -5.04 -13.85 -11.59
N SER A 121 -5.92 -14.84 -11.68
CA SER A 121 -5.69 -16.16 -11.14
C SER A 121 -6.15 -17.24 -12.11
N TYR A 122 -5.34 -18.29 -12.21
CA TYR A 122 -5.64 -19.44 -13.05
C TYR A 122 -5.81 -20.69 -12.18
N SER A 123 -6.85 -21.48 -12.48
CA SER A 123 -7.03 -22.77 -11.82
C SER A 123 -5.79 -23.66 -11.99
N LEU A 124 -5.18 -24.07 -10.88
CA LEU A 124 -4.04 -24.97 -10.91
C LEU A 124 -4.38 -26.30 -11.57
N ALA A 125 -5.57 -26.85 -11.31
CA ALA A 125 -6.02 -28.12 -11.88
C ALA A 125 -6.05 -28.07 -13.44
N ALA A 126 -6.53 -26.96 -14.01
CA ALA A 126 -6.62 -26.78 -15.46
C ALA A 126 -5.28 -26.40 -16.12
N ASN A 127 -4.31 -25.91 -15.36
CA ASN A 127 -3.06 -25.37 -15.88
C ASN A 127 -1.79 -26.05 -15.31
N ARG A 128 -1.93 -27.19 -14.65
CA ARG A 128 -0.80 -27.89 -14.02
C ARG A 128 0.36 -28.13 -14.98
N SER A 129 0.07 -28.51 -16.22
CA SER A 129 1.08 -28.72 -17.27
C SER A 129 1.82 -27.46 -17.73
N LYS A 130 1.31 -26.26 -17.37
CA LYS A 130 1.92 -24.97 -17.74
C LYS A 130 2.77 -24.38 -16.61
N VAL A 131 2.71 -24.93 -15.41
CA VAL A 131 3.42 -24.36 -14.25
C VAL A 131 4.93 -24.33 -14.49
N ASP A 132 5.53 -25.45 -14.92
CA ASP A 132 6.98 -25.49 -15.16
C ASP A 132 7.41 -24.57 -16.30
N LEU A 133 6.61 -24.47 -17.37
CA LEU A 133 6.87 -23.53 -18.46
C LEU A 133 6.82 -22.07 -17.97
N TYR A 134 5.88 -21.75 -17.10
CA TYR A 134 5.80 -20.44 -16.45
C TYR A 134 7.02 -20.16 -15.59
N LEU A 135 7.46 -21.13 -14.78
CA LEU A 135 8.65 -21.00 -13.95
C LEU A 135 9.93 -20.83 -14.79
N ASP A 136 10.01 -21.51 -15.95
CA ASP A 136 11.12 -21.32 -16.90
C ASP A 136 11.20 -19.86 -17.40
N ALA A 137 10.06 -19.29 -17.72
CA ALA A 137 9.98 -17.89 -18.16
C ALA A 137 10.34 -16.94 -17.01
N LEU A 138 9.80 -17.19 -15.81
CA LEU A 138 10.05 -16.39 -14.62
C LEU A 138 11.53 -16.37 -14.23
N VAL A 139 12.22 -17.52 -14.26
CA VAL A 139 13.67 -17.59 -14.00
C VAL A 139 14.46 -16.78 -15.02
N LYS A 140 14.04 -16.76 -16.30
CA LYS A 140 14.68 -15.90 -17.30
C LYS A 140 14.51 -14.41 -16.99
N GLU A 141 13.33 -14.00 -16.55
CA GLU A 141 13.06 -12.62 -16.13
C GLU A 141 13.90 -12.26 -14.89
N MET A 142 13.97 -13.14 -13.90
CA MET A 142 14.78 -12.93 -12.69
C MET A 142 16.26 -12.75 -13.03
N ARG A 143 16.82 -13.57 -13.93
CA ARG A 143 18.20 -13.44 -14.39
C ARG A 143 18.43 -12.11 -15.12
N PHE A 144 17.49 -11.71 -15.99
CA PHE A 144 17.57 -10.41 -16.67
C PHE A 144 17.56 -9.25 -15.66
N VAL A 145 16.70 -9.32 -14.64
CA VAL A 145 16.67 -8.30 -13.57
C VAL A 145 17.97 -8.30 -12.79
N ALA A 146 18.49 -9.46 -12.41
CA ALA A 146 19.76 -9.57 -11.68
C ALA A 146 20.93 -8.95 -12.46
N ASP A 147 21.02 -9.19 -13.78
CA ASP A 147 22.03 -8.60 -14.63
C ASP A 147 21.89 -7.06 -14.73
N ARG A 148 20.66 -6.55 -14.82
CA ARG A 148 20.38 -5.11 -14.89
C ARG A 148 20.63 -4.39 -13.56
N MET A 149 20.42 -5.08 -12.44
CA MET A 149 20.60 -4.56 -11.09
C MET A 149 21.96 -4.89 -10.49
N LYS A 150 22.90 -5.38 -11.32
CA LYS A 150 24.24 -5.73 -10.87
C LYS A 150 24.92 -4.56 -10.15
N GLY A 151 25.44 -4.84 -8.95
CA GLY A 151 26.04 -3.85 -8.07
C GLY A 151 25.07 -3.11 -7.15
N ARG A 152 23.77 -3.38 -7.24
CA ARG A 152 22.76 -2.91 -6.29
C ARG A 152 22.40 -3.99 -5.28
N ARG A 153 21.99 -3.59 -4.08
CA ARG A 153 21.53 -4.52 -3.03
C ARG A 153 20.09 -4.97 -3.31
N LEU A 154 19.85 -6.27 -3.26
CA LEU A 154 18.48 -6.80 -3.20
C LEU A 154 18.00 -6.72 -1.73
N ASP A 155 17.07 -5.81 -1.46
CA ASP A 155 16.58 -5.57 -0.10
C ASP A 155 15.47 -6.54 0.29
N THR A 156 14.51 -6.78 -0.58
CA THR A 156 13.38 -7.68 -0.28
C THR A 156 12.97 -8.50 -1.49
N VAL A 157 12.49 -9.71 -1.20
CA VAL A 157 11.82 -10.59 -2.17
C VAL A 157 10.43 -10.92 -1.62
N TYR A 158 9.38 -10.66 -2.38
CA TYR A 158 8.03 -10.98 -2.00
C TYR A 158 7.38 -11.90 -3.04
N PHE A 159 6.89 -13.04 -2.57
CA PHE A 159 6.09 -13.96 -3.38
C PHE A 159 4.61 -13.68 -3.14
N GLY A 160 3.87 -13.40 -4.22
CA GLY A 160 2.46 -13.05 -4.15
C GLY A 160 1.68 -13.49 -5.39
N GLY A 161 0.58 -12.81 -5.66
CA GLY A 161 -0.31 -13.10 -6.78
C GLY A 161 -1.49 -13.97 -6.38
N GLY A 162 -1.64 -15.14 -6.98
CA GLY A 162 -2.66 -16.12 -6.65
C GLY A 162 -2.37 -16.81 -5.32
N THR A 163 -1.75 -17.99 -5.37
CA THR A 163 -1.38 -18.75 -4.17
C THR A 163 0.03 -19.33 -4.33
N PRO A 164 1.10 -18.63 -3.91
CA PRO A 164 2.47 -19.09 -4.10
C PRO A 164 2.75 -20.48 -3.52
N THR A 165 2.08 -20.84 -2.44
CA THR A 165 2.19 -22.15 -1.78
C THR A 165 1.52 -23.30 -2.55
N THR A 166 1.01 -23.04 -3.76
CA THR A 166 0.59 -24.11 -4.69
C THR A 166 1.74 -24.72 -5.47
N LEU A 167 2.91 -24.10 -5.43
CA LEU A 167 4.12 -24.67 -6.01
C LEU A 167 4.60 -25.85 -5.17
N GLU A 168 5.08 -26.88 -5.86
CA GLU A 168 5.76 -28.00 -5.18
C GLU A 168 7.09 -27.52 -4.58
N PRO A 169 7.61 -28.18 -3.53
CA PRO A 169 8.85 -27.74 -2.87
C PRO A 169 10.02 -27.55 -3.83
N GLU A 170 10.19 -28.44 -4.79
CA GLU A 170 11.25 -28.38 -5.81
C GLU A 170 11.09 -27.18 -6.76
N GLN A 171 9.83 -26.81 -7.06
CA GLN A 171 9.53 -25.66 -7.89
C GLN A 171 9.83 -24.35 -7.14
N LEU A 172 9.54 -24.30 -5.84
CA LEU A 172 9.86 -23.16 -5.00
C LEU A 172 11.37 -23.02 -4.80
N ASP A 173 12.06 -24.13 -4.53
CA ASP A 173 13.53 -24.19 -4.40
C ASP A 173 14.23 -23.64 -5.64
N ARG A 174 13.74 -23.97 -6.82
CA ARG A 174 14.23 -23.46 -8.10
C ARG A 174 14.15 -21.94 -8.24
N LEU A 175 13.18 -21.29 -7.59
CA LEU A 175 13.04 -19.83 -7.61
C LEU A 175 13.90 -19.15 -6.54
N LEU A 176 14.30 -19.89 -5.49
CA LEU A 176 15.09 -19.36 -4.38
C LEU A 176 16.62 -19.51 -4.60
N ASN A 177 17.03 -20.42 -5.50
CA ASN A 177 18.43 -20.73 -5.84
C ASN A 177 18.75 -20.43 -7.30
#